data_819e227426a09137e0b58a0e29a10ad7
#
_entry.id   819e227426a09137e0b58a0e29a10ad7
#
_cell.length_a   1.000
_cell.length_b   1.000
_cell.length_c   1.000
_cell.angle_alpha   90.00
_cell.angle_beta   90.00
_cell.angle_gamma   90.00
#
_symmetry.space_group_name_H-M   'P 1'
#
loop_
_entity.id
_entity.type
_entity.pdbx_description
1 polymer ?
#
loop_
_entity_poly.entity_id
_entity_poly.type
_entity_poly.pdbx_seq_one_letter_code
_entity_poly.pdbx_strand_id
1 'polypeptide(L)'
;MRTIFLILIIFFMLTQKYAHTEPKIIKKISEIKNFAFDFEQLIEDKKETGNCIISFNNKMICKYDETGKIIVSNGKTLLIKNKNSNFANTYKTENTYFKYFLNKEFLISKIEGNVVENKKSFLLSINDQSNKLNIFFDKNNYLIKGWETIDLYGNKVK
;
A
#
# COMPACT_ATOMS: atom_id res chain seq x y z
N MET A 1 -32.61 31.84 -18.61
CA MET A 1 -31.14 32.08 -18.58
C MET A 1 -30.55 32.19 -17.15
N ARG A 2 -31.13 32.98 -16.23
CA ARG A 2 -30.61 33.14 -14.83
C ARG A 2 -30.59 31.82 -14.03
N THR A 3 -31.60 30.98 -14.16
CA THR A 3 -31.71 29.67 -13.46
C THR A 3 -30.68 28.67 -13.95
N ILE A 4 -30.41 28.63 -15.27
CA ILE A 4 -29.38 27.72 -15.85
C ILE A 4 -27.98 28.12 -15.39
N PHE A 5 -27.72 29.42 -15.28
CA PHE A 5 -26.42 29.95 -14.80
C PHE A 5 -26.17 29.59 -13.32
N LEU A 6 -27.21 29.64 -12.48
CA LEU A 6 -27.14 29.25 -11.07
C LEU A 6 -26.87 27.73 -10.91
N ILE A 7 -27.49 26.89 -11.72
CA ILE A 7 -27.27 25.43 -11.69
C ILE A 7 -25.84 25.09 -12.12
N LEU A 8 -25.30 25.76 -13.12
CA LEU A 8 -23.91 25.60 -13.57
C LEU A 8 -22.89 25.99 -12.49
N ILE A 9 -23.13 27.05 -11.75
CA ILE A 9 -22.24 27.50 -10.64
C ILE A 9 -22.28 26.49 -9.49
N ILE A 10 -23.47 25.96 -9.15
CA ILE A 10 -23.59 24.95 -8.08
C ILE A 10 -22.89 23.65 -8.50
N PHE A 11 -23.01 23.23 -9.75
CA PHE A 11 -22.32 22.04 -10.26
C PHE A 11 -20.79 22.20 -10.25
N PHE A 12 -20.28 23.39 -10.57
CA PHE A 12 -18.84 23.70 -10.53
C PHE A 12 -18.28 23.70 -9.11
N MET A 13 -19.05 24.14 -8.11
CA MET A 13 -18.67 24.12 -6.70
C MET A 13 -18.60 22.69 -6.08
N LEU A 14 -19.37 21.75 -6.62
CA LEU A 14 -19.40 20.37 -6.13
C LEU A 14 -18.20 19.54 -6.60
N THR A 15 -17.55 19.91 -7.70
CA THR A 15 -16.41 19.16 -8.28
C THR A 15 -15.07 19.49 -7.63
N GLN A 16 -14.97 20.59 -6.85
CA GLN A 16 -13.68 21.06 -6.31
C GLN A 16 -13.18 20.32 -5.05
N LYS A 17 -13.99 19.46 -4.41
CA LYS A 17 -13.59 18.80 -3.15
C LYS A 17 -12.58 17.64 -3.31
N TYR A 18 -12.38 17.11 -4.50
CA TYR A 18 -11.53 15.93 -4.70
C TYR A 18 -10.07 16.25 -5.08
N ALA A 19 -9.77 17.48 -5.50
CA ALA A 19 -8.48 17.83 -6.11
C ALA A 19 -7.31 18.06 -5.12
N HIS A 20 -7.54 18.04 -3.79
CA HIS A 20 -6.51 18.51 -2.84
C HIS A 20 -5.78 17.42 -2.04
N THR A 21 -6.25 16.19 -2.05
CA THR A 21 -5.73 15.14 -1.17
C THR A 21 -4.55 14.38 -1.77
N GLU A 22 -4.64 14.02 -3.05
CA GLU A 22 -3.59 13.26 -3.75
C GLU A 22 -2.24 13.98 -3.75
N PRO A 23 -2.15 15.30 -4.04
CA PRO A 23 -0.89 16.02 -3.96
C PRO A 23 -0.21 15.95 -2.59
N LYS A 24 -0.98 15.89 -1.50
CA LYS A 24 -0.44 15.76 -0.13
C LYS A 24 0.11 14.36 0.11
N ILE A 25 -0.60 13.31 -0.32
CA ILE A 25 -0.13 11.93 -0.24
C ILE A 25 1.15 11.77 -1.07
N ILE A 26 1.14 12.23 -2.33
CA ILE A 26 2.28 12.17 -3.24
C ILE A 26 3.49 12.89 -2.64
N LYS A 27 3.31 14.11 -2.15
CA LYS A 27 4.36 14.88 -1.49
C LYS A 27 4.94 14.08 -0.32
N LYS A 28 4.07 13.53 0.54
CA LYS A 28 4.51 12.77 1.72
C LYS A 28 5.30 11.52 1.33
N ILE A 29 4.82 10.74 0.36
CA ILE A 29 5.51 9.55 -0.13
C ILE A 29 6.85 9.91 -0.81
N SER A 30 6.90 11.01 -1.58
CA SER A 30 8.14 11.44 -2.26
C SER A 30 9.25 11.82 -1.28
N GLU A 31 8.92 12.41 -0.14
CA GLU A 31 9.86 12.83 0.90
C GLU A 31 10.48 11.66 1.68
N ILE A 32 9.81 10.51 1.75
CA ILE A 32 10.26 9.36 2.54
C ILE A 32 11.37 8.61 1.79
N LYS A 33 12.53 8.44 2.42
CA LYS A 33 13.62 7.59 1.92
C LYS A 33 13.54 6.18 2.47
N ASN A 34 13.30 6.07 3.78
CA ASN A 34 13.15 4.81 4.49
C ASN A 34 11.87 4.86 5.32
N PHE A 35 11.21 3.73 5.42
CA PHE A 35 9.95 3.58 6.15
C PHE A 35 10.08 2.37 7.07
N ALA A 36 10.11 2.60 8.38
CA ALA A 36 10.15 1.55 9.40
C ALA A 36 8.82 1.56 10.15
N PHE A 37 8.26 0.38 10.40
CA PHE A 37 6.98 0.23 11.08
C PHE A 37 6.84 -1.14 11.73
N ASP A 38 6.09 -1.20 12.81
CA ASP A 38 5.56 -2.44 13.36
C ASP A 38 4.26 -2.77 12.64
N PHE A 39 4.00 -4.05 12.39
CA PHE A 39 2.80 -4.49 11.71
C PHE A 39 2.06 -5.56 12.49
N GLU A 40 0.78 -5.61 12.24
CA GLU A 40 -0.11 -6.70 12.59
C GLU A 40 -0.71 -7.23 11.29
N GLN A 41 -0.50 -8.51 11.01
CA GLN A 41 -1.02 -9.18 9.82
C GLN A 41 -2.07 -10.20 10.22
N LEU A 42 -3.21 -10.17 9.54
CA LEU A 42 -4.27 -11.14 9.69
C LEU A 42 -4.42 -11.92 8.39
N ILE A 43 -4.25 -13.24 8.45
CA ILE A 43 -4.52 -14.16 7.34
C ILE A 43 -5.59 -15.12 7.84
N GLU A 44 -6.81 -15.01 7.29
CA GLU A 44 -7.99 -15.65 7.86
C GLU A 44 -8.13 -15.29 9.35
N ASP A 45 -8.06 -16.27 10.24
CA ASP A 45 -8.16 -16.08 11.70
C ASP A 45 -6.78 -16.07 12.39
N LYS A 46 -5.68 -16.24 11.62
CA LYS A 46 -4.33 -16.25 12.17
C LYS A 46 -3.74 -14.86 12.17
N LYS A 47 -3.42 -14.39 13.38
CA LYS A 47 -2.72 -13.13 13.61
C LYS A 47 -1.21 -13.38 13.71
N GLU A 48 -0.43 -12.56 13.03
CA GLU A 48 1.04 -12.50 13.12
C GLU A 48 1.45 -11.04 13.34
N THR A 49 2.47 -10.82 14.17
CA THR A 49 3.06 -9.50 14.39
C THR A 49 4.52 -9.46 13.96
N GLY A 50 5.05 -8.27 13.82
CA GLY A 50 6.46 -8.11 13.46
C GLY A 50 6.82 -6.67 13.12
N ASN A 51 8.02 -6.50 12.60
CA ASN A 51 8.51 -5.21 12.14
C ASN A 51 9.07 -5.29 10.73
N CYS A 52 8.93 -4.20 9.99
CA CYS A 52 9.45 -4.05 8.63
C CYS A 52 10.26 -2.77 8.50
N ILE A 53 11.29 -2.84 7.68
CA ILE A 53 12.00 -1.69 7.15
C ILE A 53 11.95 -1.77 5.63
N ILE A 54 11.40 -0.73 5.01
CA ILE A 54 11.39 -0.56 3.56
C ILE A 54 12.30 0.61 3.22
N SER A 55 13.23 0.40 2.30
CA SER A 55 14.00 1.45 1.67
C SER A 55 13.54 1.60 0.23
N PHE A 56 13.15 2.82 -0.15
CA PHE A 56 12.61 3.09 -1.48
C PHE A 56 13.65 3.04 -2.62
N ASN A 57 14.80 2.48 -2.36
CA ASN A 57 15.71 1.93 -3.36
C ASN A 57 15.43 0.43 -3.63
N ASN A 58 14.17 0.01 -3.50
CA ASN A 58 13.65 -1.33 -3.75
C ASN A 58 14.10 -2.41 -2.75
N LYS A 59 14.50 -2.06 -1.53
CA LYS A 59 14.92 -3.03 -0.51
C LYS A 59 13.89 -3.11 0.62
N MET A 60 13.76 -4.31 1.18
CA MET A 60 12.87 -4.55 2.32
C MET A 60 13.43 -5.66 3.19
N ILE A 61 13.23 -5.53 4.50
CA ILE A 61 13.37 -6.61 5.47
C ILE A 61 12.19 -6.55 6.44
N CYS A 62 11.49 -7.68 6.61
CA CYS A 62 10.46 -7.87 7.61
C CYS A 62 10.81 -9.07 8.48
N LYS A 63 10.61 -8.92 9.79
CA LYS A 63 10.82 -9.97 10.79
C LYS A 63 9.51 -10.21 11.53
N TYR A 64 9.11 -11.46 11.63
CA TYR A 64 7.91 -11.90 12.34
C TYR A 64 8.28 -12.40 13.71
N ASP A 65 7.57 -11.90 14.74
CA ASP A 65 7.95 -12.13 16.13
C ASP A 65 7.79 -13.59 16.55
N GLU A 66 6.62 -14.16 16.34
CA GLU A 66 6.26 -15.49 16.84
C GLU A 66 6.93 -16.62 16.07
N THR A 67 6.95 -16.52 14.76
CA THR A 67 7.45 -17.59 13.88
C THR A 67 8.94 -17.47 13.60
N GLY A 68 9.52 -16.29 13.86
CA GLY A 68 10.88 -15.95 13.43
C GLY A 68 11.05 -15.99 11.90
N LYS A 69 9.93 -15.93 11.17
CA LYS A 69 9.92 -15.80 9.71
C LYS A 69 10.57 -14.48 9.31
N ILE A 70 11.42 -14.51 8.32
CA ILE A 70 12.07 -13.33 7.73
C ILE A 70 11.70 -13.25 6.27
N ILE A 71 11.30 -12.06 5.84
CA ILE A 71 11.07 -11.73 4.43
C ILE A 71 12.06 -10.66 4.04
N VAL A 72 12.86 -10.91 2.99
CA VAL A 72 13.85 -9.95 2.48
C VAL A 72 13.63 -9.75 1.00
N SER A 73 13.73 -8.52 0.53
CA SER A 73 13.75 -8.21 -0.89
C SER A 73 14.90 -7.27 -1.25
N ASN A 74 15.49 -7.50 -2.43
CA ASN A 74 16.44 -6.61 -3.08
C ASN A 74 15.82 -5.86 -4.28
N GLY A 75 14.48 -5.92 -4.41
CA GLY A 75 13.72 -5.33 -5.51
C GLY A 75 13.49 -6.27 -6.70
N LYS A 76 14.37 -7.24 -6.93
CA LYS A 76 14.21 -8.25 -8.00
C LYS A 76 13.69 -9.57 -7.42
N THR A 77 14.24 -9.95 -6.29
CA THR A 77 13.98 -11.24 -5.64
C THR A 77 13.44 -11.01 -4.24
N LEU A 78 12.39 -11.74 -3.89
CA LEU A 78 11.83 -11.86 -2.56
C LEU A 78 12.23 -13.22 -1.99
N LEU A 79 12.85 -13.23 -0.82
CA LEU A 79 13.23 -14.43 -0.10
C LEU A 79 12.39 -14.52 1.18
N ILE A 80 11.80 -15.68 1.42
CA ILE A 80 11.06 -16.00 2.65
C ILE A 80 11.74 -17.18 3.33
N LYS A 81 12.19 -16.98 4.57
CA LYS A 81 12.82 -18.01 5.39
C LYS A 81 12.14 -18.10 6.75
N ASN A 82 11.74 -19.29 7.14
CA ASN A 82 11.29 -19.58 8.50
C ASN A 82 12.48 -19.93 9.40
N LYS A 83 12.41 -19.58 10.69
CA LYS A 83 13.47 -19.79 11.66
C LYS A 83 13.96 -21.25 11.70
N ASN A 84 13.04 -22.20 11.65
CA ASN A 84 13.30 -23.62 11.79
C ASN A 84 13.50 -24.34 10.44
N SER A 85 13.62 -23.62 9.34
CA SER A 85 13.84 -24.17 8.01
C SER A 85 15.29 -23.99 7.57
N ASN A 86 15.87 -25.07 7.04
CA ASN A 86 17.17 -24.99 6.37
C ASN A 86 17.07 -24.40 4.96
N PHE A 87 15.84 -24.26 4.42
CA PHE A 87 15.57 -23.77 3.10
C PHE A 87 14.88 -22.42 3.14
N ALA A 88 15.11 -21.60 2.13
CA ALA A 88 14.40 -20.36 1.88
C ALA A 88 13.63 -20.46 0.56
N ASN A 89 12.39 -20.02 0.56
CA ASN A 89 11.61 -19.90 -0.65
C ASN A 89 11.95 -18.58 -1.35
N THR A 90 12.14 -18.62 -2.65
CA THR A 90 12.52 -17.46 -3.46
C THR A 90 11.47 -17.21 -4.53
N TYR A 91 11.06 -15.95 -4.66
CA TYR A 91 10.05 -15.48 -5.61
C TYR A 91 10.59 -14.28 -6.38
N LYS A 92 10.13 -14.07 -7.61
CA LYS A 92 10.34 -12.80 -8.29
C LYS A 92 9.47 -11.73 -7.64
N THR A 93 10.06 -10.60 -7.24
CA THR A 93 9.31 -9.51 -6.57
C THR A 93 8.18 -8.98 -7.46
N GLU A 94 8.37 -8.96 -8.78
CA GLU A 94 7.37 -8.54 -9.77
C GLU A 94 6.08 -9.37 -9.76
N ASN A 95 6.14 -10.64 -9.28
CA ASN A 95 5.00 -11.53 -9.16
C ASN A 95 4.29 -11.42 -7.80
N THR A 96 4.68 -10.48 -6.97
CA THR A 96 4.11 -10.24 -5.64
C THR A 96 3.56 -8.84 -5.52
N TYR A 97 2.65 -8.61 -4.56
CA TYR A 97 2.15 -7.26 -4.26
C TYR A 97 3.23 -6.31 -3.71
N PHE A 98 4.37 -6.84 -3.26
CA PHE A 98 5.49 -6.02 -2.78
C PHE A 98 6.09 -5.12 -3.86
N LYS A 99 5.94 -5.44 -5.15
CA LYS A 99 6.34 -4.55 -6.26
C LYS A 99 5.77 -3.14 -6.12
N TYR A 100 4.54 -3.03 -5.60
CA TYR A 100 3.84 -1.75 -5.45
C TYR A 100 4.41 -0.91 -4.31
N PHE A 101 4.87 -1.53 -3.23
CA PHE A 101 5.44 -0.85 -2.08
C PHE A 101 6.94 -0.54 -2.25
N LEU A 102 7.66 -1.33 -3.02
CA LEU A 102 9.10 -1.19 -3.15
C LEU A 102 9.50 -0.17 -4.23
N ASN A 103 8.65 0.07 -5.20
CA ASN A 103 8.87 1.06 -6.25
C ASN A 103 8.05 2.32 -5.98
N LYS A 104 8.73 3.37 -5.48
CA LYS A 104 8.11 4.64 -5.10
C LYS A 104 7.44 5.34 -6.29
N GLU A 105 8.12 5.42 -7.42
CA GLU A 105 7.64 6.10 -8.62
C GLU A 105 6.38 5.40 -9.15
N PHE A 106 6.40 4.06 -9.12
CA PHE A 106 5.25 3.27 -9.49
C PHE A 106 4.07 3.50 -8.53
N LEU A 107 4.31 3.52 -7.21
CA LEU A 107 3.27 3.81 -6.23
C LEU A 107 2.67 5.21 -6.46
N ILE A 108 3.51 6.23 -6.67
CA ILE A 108 3.07 7.60 -6.96
C ILE A 108 2.20 7.64 -8.21
N SER A 109 2.61 6.99 -9.30
CA SER A 109 1.83 6.94 -10.55
C SER A 109 0.46 6.29 -10.39
N LYS A 110 0.28 5.40 -9.40
CA LYS A 110 -1.02 4.79 -9.09
C LYS A 110 -1.90 5.65 -8.19
N ILE A 111 -1.31 6.58 -7.43
CA ILE A 111 -2.07 7.52 -6.58
C ILE A 111 -2.79 8.56 -7.43
N GLU A 112 -2.16 9.05 -8.50
CA GLU A 112 -2.71 10.09 -9.37
C GLU A 112 -4.05 9.67 -9.99
N GLY A 113 -5.12 10.40 -9.66
CA GLY A 113 -6.48 10.19 -10.17
C GLY A 113 -7.23 8.98 -9.60
N ASN A 114 -6.65 8.24 -8.62
CA ASN A 114 -7.20 6.96 -8.17
C ASN A 114 -7.47 6.85 -6.67
N VAL A 115 -7.22 7.90 -5.90
CA VAL A 115 -7.45 7.87 -4.46
C VAL A 115 -8.87 8.32 -4.12
N VAL A 116 -9.57 7.51 -3.36
CA VAL A 116 -10.93 7.77 -2.89
C VAL A 116 -10.92 8.02 -1.38
N GLU A 117 -11.59 9.06 -0.93
CA GLU A 117 -11.78 9.31 0.48
C GLU A 117 -12.90 8.43 1.04
N ASN A 118 -12.63 7.70 2.13
CA ASN A 118 -13.65 7.02 2.93
C ASN A 118 -13.73 7.61 4.36
N LYS A 119 -14.62 7.07 5.21
CA LYS A 119 -14.83 7.61 6.56
C LYS A 119 -13.56 7.62 7.42
N LYS A 120 -12.66 6.63 7.27
CA LYS A 120 -11.52 6.38 8.18
C LYS A 120 -10.15 6.63 7.56
N SER A 121 -10.06 6.68 6.23
CA SER A 121 -8.79 6.74 5.50
C SER A 121 -8.99 7.27 4.08
N PHE A 122 -7.89 7.51 3.39
CA PHE A 122 -7.88 7.57 1.92
C PHE A 122 -7.53 6.18 1.40
N LEU A 123 -8.19 5.75 0.34
CA LEU A 123 -8.07 4.42 -0.24
C LEU A 123 -7.57 4.51 -1.67
N LEU A 124 -6.49 3.79 -1.95
CA LEU A 124 -6.02 3.46 -3.28
C LEU A 124 -6.29 1.99 -3.56
N SER A 125 -7.08 1.69 -4.59
CA SER A 125 -7.31 0.31 -5.04
C SER A 125 -6.55 0.05 -6.32
N ILE A 126 -5.67 -0.93 -6.30
CA ILE A 126 -4.90 -1.39 -7.47
C ILE A 126 -5.41 -2.78 -7.82
N ASN A 127 -5.95 -2.91 -9.04
CA ASN A 127 -6.34 -4.19 -9.60
C ASN A 127 -5.41 -4.49 -10.79
N ASP A 128 -4.64 -5.54 -10.67
CA ASP A 128 -3.77 -6.05 -11.72
C ASP A 128 -4.15 -7.51 -11.96
N GLN A 129 -3.98 -8.02 -13.17
CA GLN A 129 -4.48 -9.31 -13.70
C GLN A 129 -4.61 -10.47 -12.69
N SER A 130 -3.76 -10.52 -11.69
CA SER A 130 -3.73 -11.57 -10.65
C SER A 130 -3.71 -11.04 -9.22
N ASN A 131 -3.63 -9.72 -9.01
CA ASN A 131 -3.47 -9.15 -7.69
C ASN A 131 -4.49 -8.03 -7.44
N LYS A 132 -5.20 -8.13 -6.32
CA LYS A 132 -6.02 -7.05 -5.79
C LYS A 132 -5.33 -6.50 -4.55
N LEU A 133 -4.98 -5.22 -4.58
CA LEU A 133 -4.32 -4.55 -3.47
C LEU A 133 -5.07 -3.26 -3.13
N ASN A 134 -5.50 -3.14 -1.90
CA ASN A 134 -6.03 -1.92 -1.32
C ASN A 134 -4.99 -1.32 -0.38
N ILE A 135 -4.60 -0.08 -0.58
CA ILE A 135 -3.69 0.66 0.30
C ILE A 135 -4.47 1.76 0.98
N PHE A 136 -4.36 1.83 2.30
CA PHE A 136 -5.02 2.83 3.15
C PHE A 136 -4.01 3.85 3.61
N PHE A 137 -4.31 5.15 3.42
CA PHE A 137 -3.52 6.24 3.94
C PHE A 137 -4.25 6.92 5.10
N ASP A 138 -3.50 7.32 6.11
CA ASP A 138 -4.03 8.04 7.26
C ASP A 138 -4.46 9.45 6.86
N LYS A 139 -5.59 9.94 7.43
CA LYS A 139 -6.17 11.25 7.10
C LYS A 139 -5.39 12.43 7.67
N ASN A 140 -4.64 12.21 8.73
CA ASN A 140 -3.95 13.28 9.43
C ASN A 140 -2.53 13.50 8.89
N ASN A 141 -1.81 12.41 8.65
CA ASN A 141 -0.40 12.48 8.27
C ASN A 141 -0.11 12.02 6.83
N TYR A 142 -1.10 11.47 6.12
CA TYR A 142 -1.01 10.99 4.73
C TYR A 142 -0.02 9.83 4.51
N LEU A 143 0.41 9.16 5.59
CA LEU A 143 1.26 7.97 5.52
C LEU A 143 0.43 6.72 5.24
N ILE A 144 1.08 5.67 4.74
CA ILE A 144 0.49 4.35 4.63
C ILE A 144 0.16 3.87 6.04
N LYS A 145 -1.11 3.54 6.26
CA LYS A 145 -1.65 3.02 7.53
C LYS A 145 -1.80 1.50 7.49
N GLY A 146 -1.94 0.93 6.31
CA GLY A 146 -2.13 -0.50 6.13
C GLY A 146 -2.49 -0.84 4.70
N TRP A 147 -2.62 -2.12 4.44
CA TRP A 147 -3.08 -2.63 3.15
C TRP A 147 -3.89 -3.92 3.32
N GLU A 148 -4.66 -4.23 2.31
CA GLU A 148 -5.36 -5.51 2.16
C GLU A 148 -5.03 -6.09 0.79
N THR A 149 -4.81 -7.39 0.73
CA THR A 149 -4.58 -8.13 -0.51
C THR A 149 -5.20 -9.52 -0.43
N ILE A 150 -5.14 -10.24 -1.53
CA ILE A 150 -5.48 -11.66 -1.60
C ILE A 150 -4.19 -12.39 -1.94
N ASP A 151 -3.85 -13.42 -1.16
CA ASP A 151 -2.68 -14.25 -1.42
C ASP A 151 -2.91 -15.24 -2.59
N LEU A 152 -1.89 -16.01 -2.93
CA LEU A 152 -1.95 -16.98 -4.02
C LEU A 152 -2.93 -18.14 -3.76
N TYR A 153 -3.37 -18.31 -2.52
CA TYR A 153 -4.33 -19.34 -2.10
C TYR A 153 -5.76 -18.81 -2.00
N GLY A 154 -5.96 -17.52 -2.28
CA GLY A 154 -7.25 -16.86 -2.20
C GLY A 154 -7.59 -16.30 -0.81
N ASN A 155 -6.67 -16.39 0.15
CA ASN A 155 -6.89 -15.89 1.50
C ASN A 155 -6.76 -14.36 1.55
N LYS A 156 -7.63 -13.72 2.31
CA LYS A 156 -7.54 -12.29 2.57
C LYS A 156 -6.43 -12.02 3.57
N VAL A 157 -5.50 -11.16 3.18
CA VAL A 157 -4.40 -10.66 4.01
C VAL A 157 -4.63 -9.18 4.30
N LYS A 158 -4.58 -8.82 5.57
CA LYS A 158 -4.71 -7.43 6.04
C LYS A 158 -3.47 -7.05 6.84
#